data_7b53681dbb0b696eb833417232464405
#
_entry.id   7b53681dbb0b696eb833417232464405
#
_cell.length_a   1.000
_cell.length_b   1.000
_cell.length_c   1.000
_cell.angle_alpha   90.00
_cell.angle_beta   90.00
_cell.angle_gamma   90.00
#
_symmetry.space_group_name_H-M   'P 1'
#
loop_
_entity.id
_entity.type
_entity.pdbx_description
1 polymer ?
#
loop_
_entity_poly.entity_id
_entity_poly.type
_entity_poly.pdbx_seq_one_letter_code
_entity_poly.pdbx_strand_id
1 'polypeptide(L)'
;VLIDGDMPQGTSASWYAIREQVGKAGGTDTNLVADTAADHRELIAKVEQYKPDADYIVLDGPPRIAEMTRAIMVLADLCLVPVGASVAEIWATADVLAIIEQAKKVRAIDARMIWTRHRSFTNLAKELTEQASKELGLPILKTPMALRVAYQEALGTGLTVAETPDQNARIEMRFLLAEISKILR
;
A
#
# COMPACT_ATOMS: atom_id res chain seq x y z
N VAL A 1 8.31 -10.44 -0.28
CA VAL A 1 7.88 -10.61 1.11
C VAL A 1 6.84 -9.58 1.46
N LEU A 2 5.83 -9.93 2.27
CA LEU A 2 4.84 -9.01 2.85
C LEU A 2 5.01 -9.03 4.38
N ILE A 3 5.13 -7.87 5.02
CA ILE A 3 5.19 -7.76 6.47
C ILE A 3 4.02 -6.88 6.93
N ASP A 4 3.10 -7.49 7.69
CA ASP A 4 1.94 -6.80 8.26
C ASP A 4 2.31 -6.23 9.63
N GLY A 5 2.37 -4.92 9.72
CA GLY A 5 2.64 -4.16 10.95
C GLY A 5 1.38 -3.54 11.57
N ASP A 6 0.18 -3.79 11.02
CA ASP A 6 -1.10 -3.28 11.54
C ASP A 6 -1.72 -4.29 12.53
N MET A 7 -0.97 -4.64 13.56
CA MET A 7 -1.46 -5.55 14.59
C MET A 7 -2.19 -4.77 15.71
N PRO A 8 -3.32 -5.29 16.25
CA PRO A 8 -3.87 -6.64 16.06
C PRO A 8 -4.86 -6.81 14.89
N GLN A 9 -5.04 -5.82 14.02
CA GLN A 9 -5.96 -5.92 12.88
C GLN A 9 -5.55 -7.05 11.93
N GLY A 10 -4.31 -7.06 11.47
CA GLY A 10 -3.71 -8.16 10.73
C GLY A 10 -4.45 -8.53 9.42
N THR A 11 -4.92 -7.52 8.68
CA THR A 11 -5.72 -7.76 7.45
C THR A 11 -4.90 -8.44 6.37
N SER A 12 -3.67 -7.99 6.15
CA SER A 12 -2.75 -8.57 5.17
C SER A 12 -2.31 -9.98 5.55
N ALA A 13 -2.07 -10.24 6.84
CA ALA A 13 -1.76 -11.56 7.37
C ALA A 13 -2.96 -12.53 7.21
N SER A 14 -4.18 -12.06 7.48
CA SER A 14 -5.41 -12.83 7.29
C SER A 14 -5.64 -13.21 5.82
N TRP A 15 -5.44 -12.26 4.91
CA TRP A 15 -5.49 -12.53 3.47
C TRP A 15 -4.46 -13.60 3.07
N TYR A 16 -3.24 -13.51 3.57
CA TYR A 16 -2.20 -14.49 3.26
C TYR A 16 -2.54 -15.88 3.79
N ALA A 17 -3.10 -15.99 4.99
CA ALA A 17 -3.54 -17.28 5.53
C ALA A 17 -4.60 -17.97 4.65
N ILE A 18 -5.55 -17.20 4.09
CA ILE A 18 -6.52 -17.71 3.12
C ILE A 18 -5.80 -18.14 1.83
N ARG A 19 -4.87 -17.31 1.33
CA ARG A 19 -4.09 -17.60 0.12
C ARG A 19 -3.29 -18.90 0.22
N GLU A 20 -2.67 -19.18 1.37
CA GLU A 20 -1.98 -20.46 1.57
C GLU A 20 -2.91 -21.65 1.47
N GLN A 21 -4.14 -21.54 2.00
CA GLN A 21 -5.12 -22.62 1.90
C GLN A 21 -5.55 -22.87 0.45
N VAL A 22 -5.77 -21.80 -0.32
CA VAL A 22 -6.09 -21.86 -1.76
C VAL A 22 -4.92 -22.49 -2.53
N GLY A 23 -3.69 -22.08 -2.25
CA GLY A 23 -2.48 -22.64 -2.87
C GLY A 23 -2.32 -24.13 -2.61
N LYS A 24 -2.50 -24.57 -1.38
CA LYS A 24 -2.47 -26.01 -0.99
C LYS A 24 -3.54 -26.85 -1.68
N ALA A 25 -4.67 -26.23 -2.04
CA ALA A 25 -5.72 -26.86 -2.83
C ALA A 25 -5.41 -26.91 -4.35
N GLY A 26 -4.22 -26.46 -4.79
CA GLY A 26 -3.80 -26.45 -6.18
C GLY A 26 -4.25 -25.20 -6.96
N GLY A 27 -4.66 -24.14 -6.26
CA GLY A 27 -5.18 -22.92 -6.88
C GLY A 27 -4.12 -21.94 -7.37
N THR A 28 -3.15 -21.59 -6.52
CA THR A 28 -2.10 -20.61 -6.85
C THR A 28 -0.79 -20.98 -6.20
N ASP A 29 0.26 -21.10 -7.01
CA ASP A 29 1.62 -21.16 -6.49
C ASP A 29 2.13 -19.74 -6.28
N THR A 30 2.70 -19.46 -5.11
CA THR A 30 3.29 -18.16 -4.84
C THR A 30 4.61 -18.33 -4.09
N ASN A 31 5.65 -17.69 -4.58
CA ASN A 31 6.88 -17.46 -3.83
C ASN A 31 6.71 -16.35 -2.78
N LEU A 32 5.47 -15.96 -2.46
CA LEU A 32 5.18 -14.96 -1.47
C LEU A 32 5.37 -15.56 -0.08
N VAL A 33 6.14 -14.87 0.73
CA VAL A 33 6.24 -15.09 2.18
C VAL A 33 5.54 -13.92 2.86
N ALA A 34 4.69 -14.20 3.84
CA ALA A 34 4.12 -13.16 4.68
C ALA A 34 4.47 -13.40 6.15
N ASP A 35 4.69 -12.31 6.86
CA ASP A 35 5.02 -12.27 8.27
C ASP A 35 4.31 -11.08 8.94
N THR A 36 4.32 -11.00 10.25
CA THR A 36 3.73 -9.92 11.03
C THR A 36 4.79 -9.22 11.87
N ALA A 37 4.56 -7.97 12.26
CA ALA A 37 5.41 -7.27 13.21
C ALA A 37 4.56 -6.55 14.25
N ALA A 38 4.73 -6.88 15.53
CA ALA A 38 3.97 -6.30 16.61
C ALA A 38 4.42 -4.87 16.97
N ASP A 39 5.67 -4.54 16.70
CA ASP A 39 6.25 -3.22 16.92
C ASP A 39 7.32 -2.86 15.87
N HIS A 40 7.80 -1.62 15.93
CA HIS A 40 8.79 -1.11 14.99
C HIS A 40 10.16 -1.82 15.08
N ARG A 41 10.53 -2.39 16.24
CA ARG A 41 11.81 -3.10 16.41
C ARG A 41 11.75 -4.47 15.74
N GLU A 42 10.63 -5.16 15.92
CA GLU A 42 10.38 -6.43 15.23
C GLU A 42 10.30 -6.21 13.72
N LEU A 43 9.66 -5.12 13.26
CA LEU A 43 9.62 -4.75 11.84
C LEU A 43 11.02 -4.58 11.26
N ILE A 44 11.88 -3.81 11.93
CA ILE A 44 13.27 -3.58 11.50
C ILE A 44 14.03 -4.91 11.41
N ALA A 45 13.93 -5.76 12.44
CA ALA A 45 14.61 -7.05 12.47
C ALA A 45 14.16 -7.95 11.31
N LYS A 46 12.86 -8.00 11.01
CA LYS A 46 12.32 -8.80 9.91
C LYS A 46 12.71 -8.26 8.54
N VAL A 47 12.73 -6.94 8.34
CA VAL A 47 13.24 -6.35 7.10
C VAL A 47 14.69 -6.75 6.86
N GLU A 48 15.56 -6.64 7.85
CA GLU A 48 16.97 -7.05 7.73
C GLU A 48 17.12 -8.56 7.50
N GLN A 49 16.26 -9.38 8.09
CA GLN A 49 16.23 -10.84 7.88
C GLN A 49 15.90 -11.20 6.44
N TYR A 50 14.86 -10.56 5.85
CA TYR A 50 14.38 -10.93 4.52
C TYR A 50 15.08 -10.22 3.36
N LYS A 51 15.74 -9.10 3.64
CA LYS A 51 16.39 -8.26 2.62
C LYS A 51 17.36 -8.97 1.69
N PRO A 52 18.18 -9.95 2.14
CA PRO A 52 19.13 -10.65 1.26
C PRO A 52 18.48 -11.50 0.18
N ASP A 53 17.27 -12.03 0.45
CA ASP A 53 16.62 -13.05 -0.39
C ASP A 53 15.32 -12.55 -1.07
N ALA A 54 14.93 -11.31 -0.82
CA ALA A 54 13.68 -10.76 -1.34
C ALA A 54 13.92 -9.76 -2.47
N ASP A 55 13.26 -9.94 -3.61
CA ASP A 55 13.22 -8.93 -4.68
C ASP A 55 12.48 -7.66 -4.22
N TYR A 56 11.40 -7.84 -3.46
CA TYR A 56 10.57 -6.76 -2.89
C TYR A 56 10.12 -7.12 -1.49
N ILE A 57 10.12 -6.12 -0.61
CA ILE A 57 9.50 -6.19 0.72
C ILE A 57 8.39 -5.14 0.76
N VAL A 58 7.16 -5.59 0.94
CA VAL A 58 5.99 -4.71 1.13
C VAL A 58 5.71 -4.63 2.62
N LEU A 59 5.68 -3.40 3.15
CA LEU A 59 5.37 -3.13 4.55
C LEU A 59 3.96 -2.54 4.64
N ASP A 60 3.05 -3.28 5.26
CA ASP A 60 1.69 -2.80 5.55
C ASP A 60 1.66 -2.17 6.94
N GLY A 61 1.38 -0.90 7.03
CA GLY A 61 1.50 -0.11 8.24
C GLY A 61 0.18 0.36 8.82
N PRO A 62 0.08 0.49 10.16
CA PRO A 62 -1.12 0.95 10.83
C PRO A 62 -1.41 2.42 10.54
N PRO A 63 -2.69 2.81 10.51
CA PRO A 63 -3.10 4.16 10.13
C PRO A 63 -2.70 5.25 11.13
N ARG A 64 -2.35 4.92 12.39
CA ARG A 64 -2.19 5.90 13.48
C ARG A 64 -1.07 5.63 14.48
N ILE A 65 -0.22 4.64 14.27
CA ILE A 65 0.90 4.36 15.18
C ILE A 65 2.16 5.04 14.66
N ALA A 66 2.45 6.23 15.20
CA ALA A 66 3.53 7.10 14.72
C ALA A 66 4.91 6.43 14.68
N GLU A 67 5.24 5.57 15.63
CA GLU A 67 6.54 4.88 15.69
C GLU A 67 6.67 3.84 14.59
N MET A 68 5.63 3.02 14.37
CA MET A 68 5.60 2.04 13.29
C MET A 68 5.66 2.73 11.92
N THR A 69 4.81 3.72 11.71
CA THR A 69 4.77 4.51 10.46
C THR A 69 6.11 5.18 10.18
N ARG A 70 6.75 5.75 11.20
CA ARG A 70 8.09 6.35 11.07
C ARG A 70 9.15 5.31 10.68
N ALA A 71 9.13 4.13 11.30
CA ALA A 71 10.05 3.05 10.96
C ALA A 71 9.87 2.59 9.51
N ILE A 72 8.62 2.38 9.07
CA ILE A 72 8.30 2.07 7.67
C ILE A 72 8.88 3.13 6.72
N MET A 73 8.64 4.40 6.99
CA MET A 73 9.13 5.50 6.15
C MET A 73 10.66 5.57 6.08
N VAL A 74 11.34 5.22 7.16
CA VAL A 74 12.82 5.20 7.19
C VAL A 74 13.38 3.97 6.48
N LEU A 75 12.68 2.85 6.48
CA LEU A 75 13.12 1.60 5.83
C LEU A 75 12.81 1.56 4.33
N ALA A 76 11.65 2.08 3.93
CA ALA A 76 11.15 1.94 2.57
C ALA A 76 11.86 2.84 1.56
N ASP A 77 12.10 2.32 0.35
CA ASP A 77 12.60 3.10 -0.78
C ASP A 77 11.49 3.96 -1.41
N LEU A 78 10.24 3.51 -1.30
CA LEU A 78 9.04 4.22 -1.73
C LEU A 78 7.93 4.06 -0.69
N CYS A 79 7.38 5.18 -0.22
CA CYS A 79 6.21 5.21 0.65
C CYS A 79 4.97 5.58 -0.17
N LEU A 80 4.00 4.67 -0.27
CA LEU A 80 2.71 4.95 -0.85
C LEU A 80 1.73 5.41 0.23
N VAL A 81 1.09 6.55 0.01
CA VAL A 81 0.07 7.12 0.90
C VAL A 81 -1.29 6.97 0.23
N PRO A 82 -2.07 5.94 0.59
CA PRO A 82 -3.40 5.74 0.02
C PRO A 82 -4.39 6.76 0.57
N VAL A 83 -5.09 7.46 -0.33
CA VAL A 83 -6.10 8.47 0.00
C VAL A 83 -7.40 8.14 -0.72
N GLY A 84 -8.48 8.02 0.02
CA GLY A 84 -9.81 7.86 -0.56
C GLY A 84 -10.29 9.14 -1.24
N ALA A 85 -11.09 9.01 -2.29
CA ALA A 85 -11.54 10.14 -3.09
C ALA A 85 -12.64 10.97 -2.37
N SER A 86 -12.25 11.62 -1.28
CA SER A 86 -13.10 12.57 -0.53
C SER A 86 -12.26 13.62 0.20
N VAL A 87 -12.85 14.78 0.45
CA VAL A 87 -12.22 15.88 1.22
C VAL A 87 -11.83 15.42 2.63
N ALA A 88 -12.70 14.63 3.28
CA ALA A 88 -12.42 14.11 4.62
C ALA A 88 -11.18 13.20 4.66
N GLU A 89 -10.96 12.40 3.64
CA GLU A 89 -9.75 11.55 3.52
C GLU A 89 -8.49 12.39 3.28
N ILE A 90 -8.59 13.48 2.49
CA ILE A 90 -7.48 14.42 2.31
C ILE A 90 -7.09 15.04 3.67
N TRP A 91 -8.06 15.51 4.43
CA TRP A 91 -7.80 16.08 5.75
C TRP A 91 -7.21 15.07 6.74
N ALA A 92 -7.73 13.84 6.76
CA ALA A 92 -7.22 12.76 7.61
C ALA A 92 -5.76 12.39 7.28
N THR A 93 -5.30 12.68 6.06
CA THR A 93 -3.93 12.42 5.63
C THR A 93 -2.92 13.45 6.17
N ALA A 94 -3.38 14.59 6.67
CA ALA A 94 -2.50 15.64 7.20
C ALA A 94 -1.58 15.14 8.34
N ASP A 95 -2.06 14.23 9.19
CA ASP A 95 -1.25 13.65 10.27
C ASP A 95 -0.06 12.83 9.72
N VAL A 96 -0.27 12.14 8.59
CA VAL A 96 0.78 11.38 7.90
C VAL A 96 1.87 12.31 7.37
N LEU A 97 1.50 13.50 6.87
CA LEU A 97 2.48 14.49 6.40
C LEU A 97 3.45 14.93 7.50
N ALA A 98 2.94 15.13 8.71
CA ALA A 98 3.80 15.50 9.85
C ALA A 98 4.84 14.41 10.15
N ILE A 99 4.46 13.13 10.00
CA ILE A 99 5.39 12.01 10.18
C ILE A 99 6.40 11.95 9.02
N ILE A 100 5.96 12.16 7.78
CA ILE A 100 6.85 12.24 6.61
C ILE A 100 7.92 13.33 6.81
N GLU A 101 7.52 14.52 7.23
CA GLU A 101 8.44 15.62 7.46
C GLU A 101 9.44 15.34 8.60
N GLN A 102 9.01 14.62 9.64
CA GLN A 102 9.92 14.16 10.68
C GLN A 102 10.91 13.10 10.15
N ALA A 103 10.44 12.15 9.37
CA ALA A 103 11.26 11.09 8.81
C ALA A 103 12.27 11.62 7.77
N LYS A 104 11.91 12.64 7.00
CA LYS A 104 12.81 13.36 6.07
C LYS A 104 14.04 13.99 6.75
N LYS A 105 13.97 14.25 8.06
CA LYS A 105 15.14 14.73 8.83
C LYS A 105 16.19 13.64 9.04
N VAL A 106 15.81 12.37 8.90
CA VAL A 106 16.70 11.21 9.07
C VAL A 106 17.31 10.80 7.74
N ARG A 107 16.50 10.75 6.68
CA ARG A 107 16.93 10.42 5.32
C ARG A 107 16.00 11.02 4.27
N ALA A 108 16.47 11.06 3.02
CA ALA A 108 15.58 11.35 1.90
C ALA A 108 14.52 10.26 1.75
N ILE A 109 13.26 10.66 1.64
CA ILE A 109 12.09 9.77 1.54
C ILE A 109 11.33 10.12 0.27
N ASP A 110 11.12 9.14 -0.61
CA ASP A 110 10.17 9.25 -1.71
C ASP A 110 8.79 8.81 -1.21
N ALA A 111 7.94 9.78 -0.91
CA ALA A 111 6.56 9.55 -0.49
C ALA A 111 5.62 10.06 -1.57
N ARG A 112 4.69 9.22 -2.01
CA ARG A 112 3.74 9.53 -3.09
C ARG A 112 2.33 9.15 -2.70
N MET A 113 1.41 10.00 -3.07
CA MET A 113 -0.02 9.76 -2.88
C MET A 113 -0.55 8.85 -4.00
N ILE A 114 -1.46 7.95 -3.62
CA ILE A 114 -2.26 7.16 -4.55
C ILE A 114 -3.75 7.31 -4.23
N TRP A 115 -4.54 7.64 -5.25
CA TRP A 115 -5.98 7.64 -5.12
C TRP A 115 -6.51 6.21 -4.98
N THR A 116 -7.32 5.97 -3.94
CA THR A 116 -8.07 4.73 -3.75
C THR A 116 -9.57 4.99 -3.80
N ARG A 117 -10.36 3.99 -4.18
CA ARG A 117 -11.83 4.11 -4.32
C ARG A 117 -12.22 5.28 -5.23
N HIS A 118 -11.40 5.55 -6.23
CA HIS A 118 -11.55 6.71 -7.11
C HIS A 118 -12.65 6.49 -8.14
N ARG A 119 -13.38 7.55 -8.45
CA ARG A 119 -14.37 7.60 -9.54
C ARG A 119 -13.84 8.55 -10.61
N SER A 120 -13.18 7.98 -11.62
CA SER A 120 -12.56 8.73 -12.72
C SER A 120 -13.62 9.49 -13.55
N PHE A 121 -13.15 10.50 -14.27
CA PHE A 121 -13.94 11.28 -15.25
C PHE A 121 -15.09 12.12 -14.66
N THR A 122 -15.02 12.50 -13.40
CA THR A 122 -15.95 13.45 -12.79
C THR A 122 -15.28 14.82 -12.54
N ASN A 123 -16.06 15.90 -12.53
CA ASN A 123 -15.54 17.22 -12.14
C ASN A 123 -15.02 17.18 -10.70
N LEU A 124 -15.72 16.50 -9.82
CA LEU A 124 -15.29 16.30 -8.44
C LEU A 124 -13.91 15.64 -8.34
N ALA A 125 -13.60 14.67 -9.20
CA ALA A 125 -12.30 14.01 -9.20
C ALA A 125 -11.16 14.98 -9.54
N LYS A 126 -11.39 15.93 -10.44
CA LYS A 126 -10.42 16.99 -10.76
C LYS A 126 -10.23 17.95 -9.59
N GLU A 127 -11.32 18.45 -9.02
CA GLU A 127 -11.31 19.33 -7.86
C GLU A 127 -10.59 18.71 -6.67
N LEU A 128 -10.88 17.44 -6.35
CA LEU A 128 -10.20 16.70 -5.29
C LEU A 128 -8.70 16.54 -5.57
N THR A 129 -8.31 16.31 -6.83
CA THR A 129 -6.89 16.18 -7.20
C THR A 129 -6.15 17.51 -7.04
N GLU A 130 -6.75 18.63 -7.44
CA GLU A 130 -6.19 19.96 -7.25
C GLU A 130 -6.07 20.29 -5.75
N GLN A 131 -7.12 19.99 -4.97
CA GLN A 131 -7.12 20.19 -3.52
C GLN A 131 -6.05 19.34 -2.83
N ALA A 132 -5.97 18.04 -3.13
CA ALA A 132 -4.97 17.15 -2.55
C ALA A 132 -3.54 17.60 -2.90
N SER A 133 -3.30 17.98 -4.14
CA SER A 133 -1.99 18.50 -4.57
C SER A 133 -1.59 19.75 -3.79
N LYS A 134 -2.55 20.65 -3.53
CA LYS A 134 -2.33 21.89 -2.80
C LYS A 134 -2.14 21.69 -1.30
N GLU A 135 -2.95 20.80 -0.69
CA GLU A 135 -2.95 20.62 0.76
C GLU A 135 -1.89 19.61 1.22
N LEU A 136 -1.67 18.54 0.47
CA LEU A 136 -0.73 17.49 0.86
C LEU A 136 0.68 17.71 0.32
N GLY A 137 0.84 18.39 -0.82
CA GLY A 137 2.15 18.67 -1.40
C GLY A 137 2.94 17.41 -1.80
N LEU A 138 2.30 16.25 -1.85
CA LEU A 138 2.92 15.01 -2.28
C LEU A 138 2.74 14.79 -3.79
N PRO A 139 3.74 14.24 -4.49
CA PRO A 139 3.55 13.73 -5.84
C PRO A 139 2.42 12.70 -5.87
N ILE A 140 1.51 12.81 -6.83
CA ILE A 140 0.37 11.92 -6.99
C ILE A 140 0.67 10.93 -8.10
N LEU A 141 0.47 9.62 -7.87
CA LEU A 141 0.57 8.61 -8.91
C LEU A 141 -0.50 8.83 -9.98
N LYS A 142 -0.12 8.61 -11.24
CA LYS A 142 -1.01 8.82 -12.40
C LYS A 142 -2.11 7.78 -12.49
N THR A 143 -1.84 6.58 -11.95
CA THR A 143 -2.77 5.44 -11.98
C THR A 143 -3.54 5.37 -10.66
N PRO A 144 -4.80 5.83 -10.61
CA PRO A 144 -5.64 5.67 -9.43
C PRO A 144 -6.18 4.25 -9.34
N MET A 145 -6.48 3.80 -8.12
CA MET A 145 -7.27 2.59 -7.89
C MET A 145 -8.76 2.94 -7.83
N ALA A 146 -9.53 2.46 -8.80
CA ALA A 146 -10.96 2.72 -8.86
C ALA A 146 -11.74 1.97 -7.76
N LEU A 147 -12.95 2.43 -7.48
CA LEU A 147 -13.89 1.72 -6.61
C LEU A 147 -14.44 0.50 -7.36
N ARG A 148 -13.92 -0.70 -7.07
CA ARG A 148 -14.33 -1.95 -7.69
C ARG A 148 -14.58 -3.04 -6.65
N VAL A 149 -15.61 -3.83 -6.86
CA VAL A 149 -15.94 -4.98 -6.02
C VAL A 149 -14.82 -6.04 -6.09
N ALA A 150 -14.16 -6.17 -7.23
CA ALA A 150 -13.08 -7.13 -7.45
C ALA A 150 -11.94 -7.03 -6.43
N TYR A 151 -11.62 -5.86 -5.90
CA TYR A 151 -10.60 -5.70 -4.85
C TYR A 151 -11.06 -6.32 -3.52
N GLN A 152 -12.34 -6.17 -3.16
CA GLN A 152 -12.91 -6.75 -1.95
C GLN A 152 -13.06 -8.27 -2.06
N GLU A 153 -13.51 -8.75 -3.21
CA GLU A 153 -13.63 -10.19 -3.49
C GLU A 153 -12.27 -10.88 -3.47
N ALA A 154 -11.26 -10.28 -4.11
CA ALA A 154 -9.90 -10.80 -4.09
C ALA A 154 -9.36 -10.91 -2.64
N LEU A 155 -9.54 -9.86 -1.83
CA LEU A 155 -9.14 -9.86 -0.43
C LEU A 155 -9.82 -10.99 0.37
N GLY A 156 -11.13 -11.15 0.21
CA GLY A 156 -11.91 -12.17 0.93
C GLY A 156 -11.64 -13.61 0.50
N THR A 157 -11.05 -13.80 -0.67
CA THR A 157 -10.78 -15.15 -1.24
C THR A 157 -9.30 -15.52 -1.28
N GLY A 158 -8.41 -14.69 -0.75
CA GLY A 158 -6.96 -14.93 -0.80
C GLY A 158 -6.36 -14.81 -2.20
N LEU A 159 -7.10 -14.23 -3.14
CA LEU A 159 -6.63 -13.99 -4.50
C LEU A 159 -6.05 -12.57 -4.63
N THR A 160 -5.33 -12.33 -5.70
CA THR A 160 -5.00 -10.99 -6.21
C THR A 160 -5.99 -10.61 -7.30
N VAL A 161 -6.15 -9.33 -7.58
CA VAL A 161 -7.02 -8.90 -8.69
C VAL A 161 -6.54 -9.40 -10.05
N ALA A 162 -5.26 -9.77 -10.19
CA ALA A 162 -4.73 -10.39 -11.40
C ALA A 162 -5.35 -11.77 -11.68
N GLU A 163 -5.88 -12.42 -10.65
CA GLU A 163 -6.50 -13.75 -10.68
C GLU A 163 -8.03 -13.68 -10.75
N THR A 164 -8.61 -12.48 -10.64
CA THR A 164 -10.06 -12.27 -10.78
C THR A 164 -10.48 -12.12 -12.26
N PRO A 165 -11.76 -12.33 -12.59
CA PRO A 165 -12.26 -12.11 -13.94
C PRO A 165 -12.39 -10.64 -14.35
N ASP A 166 -12.28 -9.67 -13.41
CA ASP A 166 -12.42 -8.23 -13.72
C ASP A 166 -11.19 -7.73 -14.51
N GLN A 167 -11.36 -7.64 -15.83
CA GLN A 167 -10.31 -7.17 -16.73
C GLN A 167 -9.87 -5.73 -16.44
N ASN A 168 -10.78 -4.86 -16.03
CA ASN A 168 -10.45 -3.47 -15.75
C ASN A 168 -9.61 -3.34 -14.47
N ALA A 169 -9.93 -4.10 -13.42
CA ALA A 169 -9.11 -4.17 -12.21
C ALA A 169 -7.71 -4.72 -12.50
N ARG A 170 -7.62 -5.75 -13.35
CA ARG A 170 -6.35 -6.33 -13.78
C ARG A 170 -5.49 -5.32 -14.54
N ILE A 171 -6.08 -4.60 -15.50
CA ILE A 171 -5.38 -3.58 -16.31
C ILE A 171 -4.89 -2.43 -15.40
N GLU A 172 -5.76 -1.93 -14.54
CA GLU A 172 -5.46 -0.87 -13.58
C GLU A 172 -4.27 -1.24 -12.68
N MET A 173 -4.27 -2.43 -12.09
CA MET A 173 -3.17 -2.92 -11.28
C MET A 173 -1.87 -3.07 -12.08
N ARG A 174 -1.94 -3.54 -13.33
CA ARG A 174 -0.74 -3.63 -14.20
C ARG A 174 -0.13 -2.26 -14.50
N PHE A 175 -0.95 -1.24 -14.74
CA PHE A 175 -0.45 0.13 -14.93
C PHE A 175 0.16 0.70 -13.66
N LEU A 176 -0.48 0.47 -12.51
CA LEU A 176 0.04 0.89 -11.22
C LEU A 176 1.40 0.25 -10.92
N LEU A 177 1.51 -1.06 -11.07
CA LEU A 177 2.78 -1.78 -10.87
C LEU A 177 3.87 -1.32 -11.84
N ALA A 178 3.53 -1.05 -13.10
CA ALA A 178 4.48 -0.50 -14.07
C ALA A 178 4.96 0.92 -13.70
N GLU A 179 4.08 1.74 -13.13
CA GLU A 179 4.43 3.07 -12.64
C GLU A 179 5.36 2.98 -11.42
N ILE A 180 5.02 2.15 -10.43
CA ILE A 180 5.84 1.92 -9.23
C ILE A 180 7.22 1.37 -9.62
N SER A 181 7.28 0.39 -10.53
CA SER A 181 8.55 -0.19 -10.98
C SER A 181 9.47 0.82 -11.68
N LYS A 182 8.93 1.87 -12.32
CA LYS A 182 9.73 2.95 -12.89
C LYS A 182 10.29 3.91 -11.85
N ILE A 183 9.60 4.05 -10.73
CA ILE A 183 10.03 4.90 -9.62
C ILE A 183 11.17 4.25 -8.85
N LEU A 184 11.13 2.93 -8.69
CA LEU A 184 12.10 2.14 -7.94
C LEU A 184 13.40 1.80 -8.71
N ARG A 185 13.48 2.16 -9.98
CA ARG A 185 14.67 2.01 -10.83
C ARG A 185 15.56 3.24 -10.77
#